data_c122e08ad1f13bb83876163dbc90e7ef
#
_entry.id   c122e08ad1f13bb83876163dbc90e7ef
#
_cell.length_a   1.000
_cell.length_b   1.000
_cell.length_c   1.000
_cell.angle_alpha   90.00
_cell.angle_beta   90.00
_cell.angle_gamma   90.00
#
_symmetry.space_group_name_H-M   'P 1'
#
loop_
_entity.id
_entity.type
_entity.pdbx_description
1 polymer ?
#
loop_
_entity_poly.entity_id
_entity_poly.type
_entity_poly.pdbx_seq_one_letter_code
_entity_poly.pdbx_strand_id
1 'polypeptide(L)'
;MIRTSFIALFVVLIATPVCIGQGIKTERREIGSFGGVEKARQAAKKIADTQEYELQYKFIQGEEVRWTVEHSATTKTQIAGTKETTSSRSKSTKLWKVSSIDKLGNITFVHSVEHSNLWQKIGEEDPVLYDSDTDTEVPQEFAGASEMIGKPLAIVTITPTGKVKDRKSSFEQMEIGIGDICISMPEKPVAAGYRWFVPAEFNASDEDGKRLKLKARLYYELEKVVDGQAYISFRTEVLTPIESDQVRSQLLQKLNKGYLAFDIAKGRLTKREVEWNEKVQEFSGVDSFLHYIGKMTENLASSKVKSTNRVSEAEQKLKGPDDKPIIRK
;
A
#
# COMPACT_ATOMS: atom_id res chain seq x y z
N MET A 1 -14.31 19.56 -35.39
CA MET A 1 -14.11 19.77 -33.94
C MET A 1 -13.87 18.41 -33.33
N ILE A 2 -12.62 18.02 -33.25
CA ILE A 2 -12.23 16.74 -32.65
C ILE A 2 -12.03 17.02 -31.16
N ARG A 3 -12.99 16.59 -30.33
CA ARG A 3 -12.82 16.54 -28.87
C ARG A 3 -11.85 15.40 -28.59
N THR A 4 -10.59 15.71 -28.43
CA THR A 4 -9.63 14.81 -27.81
C THR A 4 -9.97 14.72 -26.32
N SER A 5 -10.86 13.79 -25.98
CA SER A 5 -11.05 13.38 -24.59
C SER A 5 -9.73 12.77 -24.14
N PHE A 6 -8.98 13.53 -23.34
CA PHE A 6 -7.96 12.95 -22.49
C PHE A 6 -8.71 12.08 -21.49
N ILE A 7 -8.91 10.82 -21.85
CA ILE A 7 -9.35 9.78 -20.93
C ILE A 7 -8.21 9.65 -19.92
N ALA A 8 -8.34 10.35 -18.82
CA ALA A 8 -7.57 10.04 -17.63
C ALA A 8 -8.00 8.62 -17.24
N LEU A 9 -7.19 7.64 -17.61
CA LEU A 9 -7.35 6.25 -17.20
C LEU A 9 -7.14 6.17 -15.69
N PHE A 10 -8.14 6.61 -14.94
CA PHE A 10 -8.21 6.42 -13.50
C PHE A 10 -8.68 4.99 -13.26
N VAL A 11 -7.75 4.05 -13.40
CA VAL A 11 -7.87 2.78 -12.71
C VAL A 11 -8.12 3.14 -11.24
N VAL A 12 -9.21 2.67 -10.68
CA VAL A 12 -9.43 2.67 -9.23
C VAL A 12 -8.27 1.88 -8.63
N LEU A 13 -7.22 2.61 -8.37
CA LEU A 13 -6.01 2.12 -7.75
C LEU A 13 -6.37 1.79 -6.31
N ILE A 14 -6.41 0.52 -6.00
CA ILE A 14 -6.14 0.06 -4.64
C ILE A 14 -4.67 0.42 -4.44
N ALA A 15 -4.47 1.67 -4.03
CA ALA A 15 -3.19 2.33 -4.04
C ALA A 15 -2.23 1.70 -3.06
N THR A 16 -1.01 1.63 -3.46
CA THR A 16 0.13 1.42 -2.58
C THR A 16 1.19 2.47 -2.79
N PRO A 17 1.86 2.76 -1.76
CA PRO A 17 2.60 3.99 -1.62
C PRO A 17 4.10 3.90 -1.83
N VAL A 18 4.66 5.06 -2.18
CA VAL A 18 6.10 5.32 -2.06
C VAL A 18 6.40 6.82 -1.91
N CYS A 19 7.27 7.24 -0.99
CA CYS A 19 7.50 8.62 -0.50
C CYS A 19 8.72 9.39 -0.98
N ILE A 20 8.68 10.74 -0.83
CA ILE A 20 9.87 11.61 -0.66
C ILE A 20 9.67 12.56 0.52
N GLY A 21 10.72 12.76 1.30
CA GLY A 21 10.77 13.78 2.34
C GLY A 21 11.63 14.97 1.95
N GLN A 22 11.12 16.18 2.17
CA GLN A 22 11.95 17.37 2.40
C GLN A 22 11.60 17.95 3.76
N GLY A 23 12.66 18.24 4.53
CA GLY A 23 12.55 18.68 5.90
C GLY A 23 12.02 20.10 6.03
N ILE A 24 11.07 20.30 6.91
CA ILE A 24 10.66 21.59 7.45
C ILE A 24 11.22 21.67 8.87
N LYS A 25 12.08 22.64 9.11
CA LYS A 25 12.52 23.01 10.47
C LYS A 25 11.34 23.65 11.19
N THR A 26 10.91 23.07 12.29
CA THR A 26 10.00 23.72 13.25
C THR A 26 10.76 24.08 14.50
N GLU A 27 10.79 25.36 14.80
CA GLU A 27 11.30 25.88 16.08
C GLU A 27 10.39 25.42 17.23
N ARG A 28 11.03 24.90 18.27
CA ARG A 28 10.37 24.46 19.51
C ARG A 28 10.42 25.60 20.52
N ARG A 29 9.27 26.11 20.95
CA ARG A 29 9.17 26.98 22.14
C ARG A 29 9.15 26.13 23.41
N GLU A 30 10.06 26.40 24.31
CA GLU A 30 10.14 25.79 25.63
C GLU A 30 9.07 26.35 26.56
N ILE A 31 8.38 25.48 27.29
CA ILE A 31 7.53 25.79 28.44
C ILE A 31 8.10 25.05 29.64
N GLY A 32 8.29 25.78 30.72
CA GLY A 32 9.07 25.49 31.89
C GLY A 32 8.88 24.15 32.61
N SER A 33 9.93 23.72 33.29
CA SER A 33 10.18 22.40 33.86
C SER A 33 9.51 22.15 35.21
N PHE A 34 8.85 20.95 35.31
CA PHE A 34 8.59 20.25 36.57
C PHE A 34 9.60 19.10 36.72
N GLY A 35 10.72 19.32 37.40
CA GLY A 35 11.90 18.47 37.37
C GLY A 35 11.80 17.04 37.94
N GLY A 36 10.74 16.67 38.62
CA GLY A 36 10.57 15.31 39.18
C GLY A 36 9.83 14.36 38.23
N VAL A 37 8.80 14.84 37.59
CA VAL A 37 8.00 14.07 36.60
C VAL A 37 8.82 13.83 35.34
N GLU A 38 9.68 14.78 34.98
CA GLU A 38 10.56 14.68 33.82
C GLU A 38 11.64 13.59 34.00
N LYS A 39 12.23 13.47 35.18
CA LYS A 39 13.20 12.40 35.50
C LYS A 39 12.55 11.00 35.47
N ALA A 40 11.34 10.86 36.02
CA ALA A 40 10.58 9.61 35.98
C ALA A 40 10.16 9.26 34.52
N ARG A 41 9.78 10.27 33.74
CA ARG A 41 9.44 10.13 32.32
C ARG A 41 10.64 9.78 31.46
N GLN A 42 11.81 10.37 31.74
CA GLN A 42 13.07 10.05 31.08
C GLN A 42 13.58 8.65 31.46
N ALA A 43 13.43 8.23 32.72
CA ALA A 43 13.78 6.89 33.16
C ALA A 43 12.84 5.83 32.53
N ALA A 44 11.54 6.07 32.49
CA ALA A 44 10.56 5.20 31.81
C ALA A 44 10.80 5.17 30.31
N LYS A 45 11.14 6.30 29.69
CA LYS A 45 11.52 6.37 28.29
C LYS A 45 12.81 5.60 28.02
N LYS A 46 13.81 5.69 28.89
CA LYS A 46 15.08 4.98 28.76
C LYS A 46 14.93 3.45 28.90
N ILE A 47 13.98 2.98 29.74
CA ILE A 47 13.66 1.55 29.87
C ILE A 47 12.89 1.06 28.64
N ALA A 48 11.94 1.84 28.13
CA ALA A 48 11.21 1.54 26.89
C ALA A 48 12.13 1.54 25.66
N ASP A 49 13.15 2.39 25.63
CA ASP A 49 14.13 2.51 24.55
C ASP A 49 15.14 1.32 24.50
N THR A 50 15.15 0.44 25.51
CA THR A 50 16.07 -0.72 25.58
C THR A 50 15.39 -2.05 25.32
N GLN A 51 14.06 -2.12 25.38
CA GLN A 51 13.33 -3.35 25.09
C GLN A 51 13.30 -3.61 23.60
N GLU A 52 13.79 -4.78 23.19
CA GLU A 52 13.77 -5.23 21.79
C GLU A 52 12.54 -6.09 21.51
N TYR A 53 12.02 -5.97 20.29
CA TYR A 53 10.82 -6.66 19.82
C TYR A 53 11.13 -7.35 18.51
N GLU A 54 10.73 -8.61 18.42
CA GLU A 54 10.77 -9.36 17.17
C GLU A 54 9.50 -9.09 16.36
N LEU A 55 9.65 -8.50 15.18
CA LEU A 55 8.55 -8.14 14.30
C LEU A 55 8.43 -9.18 13.18
N GLN A 56 7.59 -10.19 13.38
CA GLN A 56 7.40 -11.28 12.43
C GLN A 56 5.94 -11.55 12.15
N TYR A 57 5.62 -11.85 10.89
CA TYR A 57 4.30 -12.32 10.49
C TYR A 57 4.06 -13.74 10.99
N LYS A 58 2.88 -13.96 11.55
CA LYS A 58 2.44 -15.25 12.11
C LYS A 58 1.04 -15.53 11.60
N PHE A 59 0.93 -16.59 10.80
CA PHE A 59 -0.35 -17.04 10.27
C PHE A 59 -0.51 -18.53 10.50
N ILE A 60 -1.72 -19.03 10.30
CA ILE A 60 -2.06 -20.44 10.40
C ILE A 60 -2.53 -20.91 9.03
N GLN A 61 -2.09 -22.10 8.58
CA GLN A 61 -2.56 -22.66 7.32
C GLN A 61 -4.09 -22.80 7.32
N GLY A 62 -4.72 -22.37 6.23
CA GLY A 62 -6.18 -22.31 6.10
C GLY A 62 -6.81 -21.06 6.74
N GLU A 63 -6.02 -20.17 7.30
CA GLU A 63 -6.52 -18.91 7.85
C GLU A 63 -6.99 -17.97 6.75
N GLU A 64 -8.16 -17.36 6.95
CA GLU A 64 -8.67 -16.28 6.12
C GLU A 64 -8.63 -14.99 6.93
N VAL A 65 -7.88 -14.03 6.43
CA VAL A 65 -7.70 -12.72 7.07
C VAL A 65 -8.27 -11.64 6.19
N ARG A 66 -9.13 -10.81 6.76
CA ARG A 66 -9.82 -9.74 6.05
C ARG A 66 -9.46 -8.38 6.60
N TRP A 67 -9.25 -7.44 5.71
CA TRP A 67 -9.11 -6.03 6.02
C TRP A 67 -10.16 -5.22 5.27
N THR A 68 -10.76 -4.26 5.97
CA THR A 68 -11.51 -3.19 5.32
C THR A 68 -10.51 -2.14 4.85
N VAL A 69 -10.54 -1.84 3.57
CA VAL A 69 -9.71 -0.80 2.94
C VAL A 69 -10.61 0.32 2.47
N GLU A 70 -10.38 1.52 2.96
CA GLU A 70 -11.05 2.74 2.50
C GLU A 70 -10.01 3.65 1.85
N HIS A 71 -10.30 4.10 0.65
CA HIS A 71 -9.42 5.03 -0.08
C HIS A 71 -10.25 6.21 -0.59
N SER A 72 -9.69 7.40 -0.49
CA SER A 72 -10.22 8.61 -1.10
C SER A 72 -9.09 9.38 -1.77
N ALA A 73 -9.34 9.90 -2.96
CA ALA A 73 -8.39 10.72 -3.69
C ALA A 73 -9.09 11.88 -4.39
N THR A 74 -8.38 13.00 -4.51
CA THR A 74 -8.76 14.14 -5.32
C THR A 74 -7.55 14.54 -6.15
N THR A 75 -7.73 14.57 -7.46
CA THR A 75 -6.75 15.08 -8.42
C THR A 75 -7.26 16.41 -8.95
N LYS A 76 -6.46 17.46 -8.81
CA LYS A 76 -6.72 18.78 -9.42
C LYS A 76 -5.69 19.01 -10.51
N THR A 77 -6.17 19.28 -11.70
CA THR A 77 -5.34 19.50 -12.89
C THR A 77 -5.64 20.87 -13.48
N GLN A 78 -4.61 21.54 -13.96
CA GLN A 78 -4.73 22.70 -14.83
C GLN A 78 -3.82 22.51 -16.03
N ILE A 79 -4.35 22.66 -17.23
CA ILE A 79 -3.61 22.60 -18.48
C ILE A 79 -4.17 23.66 -19.43
N ALA A 80 -3.34 24.52 -19.96
CA ALA A 80 -3.73 25.60 -20.89
C ALA A 80 -4.93 26.42 -20.37
N GLY A 81 -4.93 26.74 -19.06
CA GLY A 81 -5.99 27.52 -18.41
C GLY A 81 -7.24 26.74 -18.02
N THR A 82 -7.44 25.54 -18.55
CA THR A 82 -8.57 24.65 -18.19
C THR A 82 -8.27 23.93 -16.89
N LYS A 83 -9.19 24.04 -15.93
CA LYS A 83 -9.11 23.36 -14.62
C LYS A 83 -10.09 22.21 -14.58
N GLU A 84 -9.63 21.09 -14.05
CA GLU A 84 -10.46 19.93 -13.78
C GLU A 84 -10.18 19.39 -12.38
N THR A 85 -11.20 18.87 -11.72
CA THR A 85 -11.09 18.19 -10.45
C THR A 85 -11.76 16.84 -10.56
N THR A 86 -11.00 15.77 -10.34
CA THR A 86 -11.53 14.42 -10.25
C THR A 86 -11.43 13.95 -8.81
N SER A 87 -12.51 13.41 -8.28
CA SER A 87 -12.55 12.82 -6.93
C SER A 87 -13.01 11.38 -7.02
N SER A 88 -12.38 10.51 -6.21
CA SER A 88 -12.75 9.10 -6.12
C SER A 88 -12.79 8.64 -4.67
N ARG A 89 -13.63 7.65 -4.40
CA ARG A 89 -13.69 6.95 -3.11
C ARG A 89 -13.91 5.46 -3.39
N SER A 90 -13.27 4.64 -2.58
CA SER A 90 -13.55 3.21 -2.58
C SER A 90 -13.57 2.68 -1.16
N LYS A 91 -14.44 1.70 -0.93
CA LYS A 91 -14.44 0.87 0.26
C LYS A 91 -14.50 -0.58 -0.16
N SER A 92 -13.48 -1.34 0.21
CA SER A 92 -13.34 -2.74 -0.23
C SER A 92 -12.95 -3.67 0.91
N THR A 93 -13.24 -4.95 0.74
CA THR A 93 -12.80 -6.02 1.62
C THR A 93 -11.68 -6.79 0.95
N LYS A 94 -10.46 -6.59 1.44
CA LYS A 94 -9.27 -7.36 1.05
C LYS A 94 -9.23 -8.67 1.82
N LEU A 95 -9.00 -9.78 1.13
CA LEU A 95 -8.85 -11.12 1.70
C LEU A 95 -7.46 -11.69 1.40
N TRP A 96 -6.85 -12.28 2.44
CA TRP A 96 -5.77 -13.24 2.30
C TRP A 96 -6.21 -14.59 2.78
N LYS A 97 -6.08 -15.58 1.94
CA LYS A 97 -6.30 -16.97 2.28
C LYS A 97 -4.95 -17.68 2.33
N VAL A 98 -4.53 -18.07 3.52
CA VAL A 98 -3.25 -18.75 3.74
C VAL A 98 -3.34 -20.18 3.22
N SER A 99 -2.64 -20.48 2.14
CA SER A 99 -2.67 -21.79 1.49
C SER A 99 -1.65 -22.77 2.09
N SER A 100 -0.46 -22.27 2.43
CA SER A 100 0.58 -23.13 3.02
C SER A 100 1.59 -22.34 3.84
N ILE A 101 2.24 -23.03 4.77
CA ILE A 101 3.41 -22.54 5.51
C ILE A 101 4.47 -23.63 5.40
N ASP A 102 5.67 -23.27 4.90
CA ASP A 102 6.75 -24.21 4.76
C ASP A 102 7.56 -24.40 6.06
N LYS A 103 8.54 -25.32 6.04
CA LYS A 103 9.38 -25.63 7.20
C LYS A 103 10.27 -24.46 7.65
N LEU A 104 10.49 -23.47 6.82
CA LEU A 104 11.24 -22.25 7.12
C LEU A 104 10.32 -21.12 7.63
N GLY A 105 9.02 -21.39 7.76
CA GLY A 105 8.03 -20.42 8.17
C GLY A 105 7.60 -19.46 7.04
N ASN A 106 7.99 -19.70 5.77
CA ASN A 106 7.51 -18.90 4.67
C ASN A 106 6.01 -19.15 4.46
N ILE A 107 5.27 -18.08 4.26
CA ILE A 107 3.82 -18.09 4.23
C ILE A 107 3.38 -17.84 2.78
N THR A 108 2.61 -18.76 2.21
CA THR A 108 1.98 -18.59 0.90
C THR A 108 0.50 -18.32 1.08
N PHE A 109 -0.01 -17.29 0.45
CA PHE A 109 -1.42 -16.92 0.50
C PHE A 109 -1.94 -16.45 -0.86
N VAL A 110 -3.23 -16.64 -1.05
CA VAL A 110 -4.00 -16.07 -2.18
C VAL A 110 -4.53 -14.71 -1.74
N HIS A 111 -4.23 -13.70 -2.52
CA HIS A 111 -4.80 -12.35 -2.35
C HIS A 111 -5.98 -12.16 -3.28
N SER A 112 -7.08 -11.64 -2.75
CA SER A 112 -8.28 -11.24 -3.50
C SER A 112 -8.95 -10.02 -2.86
N VAL A 113 -9.87 -9.40 -3.60
CA VAL A 113 -10.84 -8.43 -3.11
C VAL A 113 -12.20 -9.09 -3.20
N GLU A 114 -12.90 -9.25 -2.07
CA GLU A 114 -14.21 -9.94 -2.03
C GLU A 114 -15.35 -9.01 -2.43
N HIS A 115 -15.28 -7.77 -2.02
CA HIS A 115 -16.32 -6.76 -2.20
C HIS A 115 -15.69 -5.39 -2.42
N SER A 116 -16.36 -4.52 -3.19
CA SER A 116 -15.98 -3.13 -3.38
C SER A 116 -17.17 -2.23 -3.64
N ASN A 117 -17.24 -1.12 -2.92
CA ASN A 117 -18.12 0.01 -3.19
C ASN A 117 -17.26 1.14 -3.76
N LEU A 118 -17.61 1.62 -4.95
CA LEU A 118 -16.84 2.58 -5.73
C LEU A 118 -17.68 3.83 -6.01
N TRP A 119 -17.05 4.99 -5.94
CA TRP A 119 -17.63 6.29 -6.24
C TRP A 119 -16.60 7.14 -6.96
N GLN A 120 -17.00 7.81 -8.04
CA GLN A 120 -16.16 8.74 -8.79
C GLN A 120 -16.98 9.93 -9.26
N LYS A 121 -16.36 11.11 -9.23
CA LYS A 121 -16.90 12.35 -9.80
C LYS A 121 -15.82 13.06 -10.61
N ILE A 122 -16.15 13.49 -11.83
CA ILE A 122 -15.28 14.23 -12.73
C ILE A 122 -15.90 15.62 -12.96
N GLY A 123 -15.17 16.66 -12.62
CA GLY A 123 -15.63 18.05 -12.79
C GLY A 123 -16.98 18.30 -12.15
N GLU A 124 -17.89 18.85 -12.93
CA GLU A 124 -19.28 19.15 -12.53
C GLU A 124 -20.26 18.04 -12.92
N GLU A 125 -19.81 16.94 -13.50
CA GLU A 125 -20.67 15.81 -13.87
C GLU A 125 -21.26 15.14 -12.63
N ASP A 126 -22.40 14.45 -12.82
CA ASP A 126 -22.98 13.63 -11.77
C ASP A 126 -22.03 12.48 -11.38
N PRO A 127 -21.96 12.13 -10.10
CA PRO A 127 -21.09 11.06 -9.67
C PRO A 127 -21.58 9.71 -10.17
N VAL A 128 -20.64 8.85 -10.56
CA VAL A 128 -20.86 7.45 -10.87
C VAL A 128 -20.59 6.60 -9.63
N LEU A 129 -21.51 5.67 -9.35
CA LEU A 129 -21.43 4.75 -8.20
C LEU A 129 -21.50 3.31 -8.68
N TYR A 130 -20.88 2.42 -7.93
CA TYR A 130 -20.98 0.99 -8.14
C TYR A 130 -20.76 0.24 -6.82
N ASP A 131 -21.67 -0.68 -6.52
CA ASP A 131 -21.53 -1.61 -5.39
C ASP A 131 -21.58 -3.05 -5.93
N SER A 132 -20.48 -3.77 -5.75
CA SER A 132 -20.32 -5.11 -6.30
C SER A 132 -21.27 -6.17 -5.70
N ASP A 133 -21.91 -5.88 -4.58
CA ASP A 133 -22.84 -6.81 -3.91
C ASP A 133 -24.30 -6.59 -4.35
N THR A 134 -24.66 -5.36 -4.76
CA THR A 134 -26.04 -4.98 -5.01
C THR A 134 -26.33 -4.65 -6.47
N ASP A 135 -25.36 -4.14 -7.20
CA ASP A 135 -25.57 -3.65 -8.55
C ASP A 135 -25.42 -4.77 -9.58
N THR A 136 -26.40 -4.88 -10.48
CA THR A 136 -26.40 -5.86 -11.56
C THR A 136 -25.71 -5.38 -12.83
N GLU A 137 -25.60 -4.07 -12.99
CA GLU A 137 -24.93 -3.44 -14.12
C GLU A 137 -23.65 -2.73 -13.63
N VAL A 138 -22.59 -2.90 -14.39
CA VAL A 138 -21.30 -2.29 -14.08
C VAL A 138 -21.13 -1.03 -14.95
N PRO A 139 -21.00 0.16 -14.36
CA PRO A 139 -20.65 1.36 -15.12
C PRO A 139 -19.29 1.17 -15.84
N GLN A 140 -19.18 1.78 -17.03
CA GLN A 140 -17.99 1.64 -17.87
C GLN A 140 -16.71 2.09 -17.15
N GLU A 141 -16.85 3.11 -16.31
CA GLU A 141 -15.77 3.67 -15.49
C GLU A 141 -15.16 2.64 -14.51
N PHE A 142 -15.96 1.65 -14.09
CA PHE A 142 -15.55 0.63 -13.14
C PHE A 142 -15.40 -0.77 -13.75
N ALA A 143 -15.54 -0.92 -15.06
CA ALA A 143 -15.47 -2.22 -15.74
C ALA A 143 -14.17 -2.98 -15.40
N GLY A 144 -13.02 -2.33 -15.51
CA GLY A 144 -11.74 -2.96 -15.17
C GLY A 144 -11.59 -3.33 -13.70
N ALA A 145 -12.16 -2.54 -12.78
CA ALA A 145 -12.14 -2.86 -11.35
C ALA A 145 -13.07 -4.04 -11.03
N SER A 146 -14.27 -4.07 -11.63
CA SER A 146 -15.25 -5.13 -11.40
C SER A 146 -14.76 -6.51 -11.86
N GLU A 147 -13.96 -6.56 -12.93
CA GLU A 147 -13.37 -7.82 -13.41
C GLU A 147 -12.46 -8.50 -12.39
N MET A 148 -11.91 -7.74 -11.45
CA MET A 148 -10.98 -8.22 -10.44
C MET A 148 -11.68 -8.64 -9.14
N ILE A 149 -12.89 -8.12 -8.87
CA ILE A 149 -13.62 -8.41 -7.63
C ILE A 149 -14.05 -9.88 -7.61
N GLY A 150 -13.88 -10.53 -6.46
CA GLY A 150 -14.20 -11.94 -6.26
C GLY A 150 -13.19 -12.93 -6.87
N LYS A 151 -12.19 -12.46 -7.61
CA LYS A 151 -11.18 -13.32 -8.24
C LYS A 151 -9.85 -13.32 -7.49
N PRO A 152 -9.05 -14.41 -7.59
CA PRO A 152 -7.67 -14.40 -7.13
C PRO A 152 -6.84 -13.39 -7.93
N LEU A 153 -6.27 -12.40 -7.26
CA LEU A 153 -5.43 -11.37 -7.88
C LEU A 153 -3.97 -11.81 -7.96
N ALA A 154 -3.50 -12.46 -6.90
CA ALA A 154 -2.15 -13.02 -6.86
C ALA A 154 -2.01 -14.15 -5.85
N ILE A 155 -1.03 -15.01 -6.10
CA ILE A 155 -0.46 -15.91 -5.09
C ILE A 155 0.88 -15.32 -4.69
N VAL A 156 1.07 -15.12 -3.39
CA VAL A 156 2.27 -14.47 -2.84
C VAL A 156 2.88 -15.35 -1.78
N THR A 157 4.20 -15.53 -1.84
CA THR A 157 4.98 -16.18 -0.77
C THR A 157 5.88 -15.15 -0.12
N ILE A 158 5.76 -15.03 1.20
CA ILE A 158 6.59 -14.14 2.01
C ILE A 158 7.40 -14.90 3.04
N THR A 159 8.52 -14.32 3.46
CA THR A 159 9.25 -14.78 4.65
C THR A 159 8.49 -14.39 5.93
N PRO A 160 8.84 -14.93 7.11
CA PRO A 160 8.32 -14.47 8.38
C PRO A 160 8.52 -12.96 8.62
N THR A 161 9.56 -12.37 8.06
CA THR A 161 9.80 -10.92 8.11
C THR A 161 9.06 -10.12 7.03
N GLY A 162 8.20 -10.75 6.22
CA GLY A 162 7.39 -10.07 5.21
C GLY A 162 8.10 -9.79 3.88
N LYS A 163 9.34 -10.27 3.69
CA LYS A 163 10.02 -10.15 2.40
C LYS A 163 9.37 -11.07 1.36
N VAL A 164 8.96 -10.51 0.23
CA VAL A 164 8.39 -11.28 -0.87
C VAL A 164 9.47 -12.18 -1.50
N LYS A 165 9.21 -13.48 -1.53
CA LYS A 165 10.07 -14.51 -2.16
C LYS A 165 9.59 -14.86 -3.55
N ASP A 166 8.28 -14.99 -3.72
CA ASP A 166 7.64 -15.32 -5.00
C ASP A 166 6.29 -14.64 -5.11
N ARG A 167 5.91 -14.33 -6.34
CA ARG A 167 4.64 -13.73 -6.66
C ARG A 167 4.19 -14.14 -8.06
N LYS A 168 2.99 -14.70 -8.15
CA LYS A 168 2.30 -14.99 -9.41
C LYS A 168 1.04 -14.11 -9.46
N SER A 169 0.98 -13.16 -10.38
CA SER A 169 -0.18 -12.28 -10.59
C SER A 169 -1.06 -12.80 -11.71
N SER A 170 -2.38 -12.72 -11.51
CA SER A 170 -3.38 -13.08 -12.53
C SER A 170 -3.60 -11.97 -13.55
N PHE A 171 -3.18 -10.75 -13.25
CA PHE A 171 -3.37 -9.55 -14.07
C PHE A 171 -2.01 -8.86 -14.27
N GLU A 172 -1.52 -8.80 -15.51
CA GLU A 172 -0.19 -8.28 -15.85
C GLU A 172 0.01 -6.80 -15.48
N GLN A 173 -1.07 -6.01 -15.48
CA GLN A 173 -1.01 -4.58 -15.15
C GLN A 173 -1.04 -4.27 -13.65
N MET A 174 -1.17 -5.27 -12.79
CA MET A 174 -1.21 -5.09 -11.34
C MET A 174 0.17 -5.16 -10.67
N GLU A 175 1.16 -4.49 -11.21
CA GLU A 175 2.36 -4.14 -10.41
C GLU A 175 2.02 -3.15 -9.30
N ILE A 176 0.82 -2.59 -9.35
CA ILE A 176 0.34 -1.59 -8.43
C ILE A 176 -0.17 -2.30 -7.18
N GLY A 177 0.63 -2.27 -6.16
CA GLY A 177 0.16 -2.45 -4.81
C GLY A 177 0.16 -3.81 -4.17
N ILE A 178 0.37 -4.87 -4.86
CA ILE A 178 0.40 -6.19 -4.21
C ILE A 178 1.75 -6.42 -3.49
N GLY A 179 2.83 -5.78 -3.96
CA GLY A 179 4.14 -5.84 -3.29
C GLY A 179 4.13 -5.27 -1.87
N ASP A 180 3.26 -4.31 -1.60
CA ASP A 180 3.16 -3.64 -0.31
C ASP A 180 2.08 -4.22 0.61
N ILE A 181 1.53 -5.36 0.29
CA ILE A 181 0.63 -6.10 1.17
C ILE A 181 1.33 -6.41 2.48
N CYS A 182 2.61 -6.72 2.42
CA CYS A 182 3.48 -6.98 3.54
C CYS A 182 4.60 -5.95 3.60
N ILE A 183 4.85 -5.45 4.77
CA ILE A 183 6.02 -4.63 5.05
C ILE A 183 7.17 -5.55 5.41
N SER A 184 8.32 -5.35 4.79
CA SER A 184 9.52 -6.06 5.20
C SER A 184 10.00 -5.53 6.55
N MET A 185 9.88 -6.37 7.57
CA MET A 185 10.33 -6.11 8.93
C MET A 185 11.83 -6.37 9.07
N PRO A 186 12.50 -5.83 10.12
CA PRO A 186 13.87 -6.17 10.44
C PRO A 186 14.07 -7.66 10.70
N GLU A 187 15.22 -8.20 10.30
CA GLU A 187 15.56 -9.62 10.54
C GLU A 187 15.92 -9.92 11.99
N LYS A 188 16.30 -8.90 12.76
CA LYS A 188 16.68 -8.99 14.17
C LYS A 188 15.68 -8.24 15.03
N PRO A 189 15.56 -8.60 16.32
CA PRO A 189 14.80 -7.81 17.28
C PRO A 189 15.28 -6.35 17.29
N VAL A 190 14.36 -5.41 17.47
CA VAL A 190 14.62 -3.98 17.41
C VAL A 190 13.89 -3.23 18.52
N ALA A 191 14.51 -2.16 19.02
CA ALA A 191 13.92 -1.27 20.01
C ALA A 191 13.18 -0.10 19.35
N ALA A 192 12.38 0.61 20.14
CA ALA A 192 11.78 1.88 19.71
C ALA A 192 12.86 2.89 19.27
N GLY A 193 12.59 3.63 18.20
CA GLY A 193 13.54 4.51 17.53
C GLY A 193 14.40 3.83 16.47
N TYR A 194 14.30 2.50 16.32
CA TYR A 194 15.03 1.78 15.27
C TYR A 194 14.48 2.13 13.89
N ARG A 195 15.40 2.33 12.95
CA ARG A 195 15.14 2.74 11.58
C ARG A 195 15.66 1.72 10.59
N TRP A 196 14.86 1.38 9.61
CA TRP A 196 15.30 0.51 8.51
C TRP A 196 14.73 0.99 7.18
N PHE A 197 15.26 0.47 6.11
CA PHE A 197 14.77 0.78 4.77
C PHE A 197 14.76 -0.46 3.88
N VAL A 198 13.86 -0.45 2.92
CA VAL A 198 13.74 -1.49 1.89
C VAL A 198 14.01 -0.80 0.54
N PRO A 199 14.99 -1.29 -0.25
CA PRO A 199 15.21 -0.78 -1.61
C PRO A 199 13.95 -0.93 -2.47
N ALA A 200 13.67 0.07 -3.28
CA ALA A 200 12.59 0.08 -4.25
C ALA A 200 13.07 0.68 -5.58
N GLU A 201 12.37 0.37 -6.65
CA GLU A 201 12.63 0.92 -7.98
C GLU A 201 11.30 1.31 -8.63
N PHE A 202 11.25 2.48 -9.26
CA PHE A 202 10.09 2.96 -10.01
C PHE A 202 10.42 3.07 -11.47
N ASN A 203 9.44 2.71 -12.29
CA ASN A 203 9.45 2.97 -13.72
C ASN A 203 8.75 4.31 -13.98
N ALA A 204 9.36 5.14 -14.80
CA ALA A 204 8.79 6.36 -15.37
C ALA A 204 9.20 6.45 -16.84
N SER A 205 8.64 7.41 -17.57
CA SER A 205 9.04 7.71 -18.94
C SER A 205 9.42 9.19 -19.04
N ASP A 206 10.52 9.49 -19.74
CA ASP A 206 10.88 10.87 -20.07
C ASP A 206 10.00 11.44 -21.21
N GLU A 207 10.29 12.67 -21.62
CA GLU A 207 9.55 13.39 -22.66
C GLU A 207 9.58 12.69 -24.02
N ASP A 208 10.65 11.95 -24.30
CA ASP A 208 10.83 11.17 -25.52
C ASP A 208 10.19 9.76 -25.42
N GLY A 209 9.52 9.45 -24.31
CA GLY A 209 8.92 8.13 -24.05
C GLY A 209 9.91 7.05 -23.63
N LYS A 210 11.17 7.39 -23.40
CA LYS A 210 12.19 6.45 -22.95
C LYS A 210 11.94 6.05 -21.50
N ARG A 211 11.95 4.74 -21.24
CA ARG A 211 11.77 4.19 -19.90
C ARG A 211 12.96 4.52 -19.00
N LEU A 212 12.66 5.05 -17.84
CA LEU A 212 13.60 5.37 -16.77
C LEU A 212 13.34 4.45 -15.58
N LYS A 213 14.42 3.97 -14.98
CA LYS A 213 14.40 3.25 -13.70
C LYS A 213 14.92 4.16 -12.61
N LEU A 214 14.05 4.53 -11.69
CA LEU A 214 14.35 5.45 -10.61
C LEU A 214 14.55 4.68 -9.31
N LYS A 215 15.75 4.77 -8.75
CA LYS A 215 16.05 4.16 -7.45
C LYS A 215 15.29 4.91 -6.35
N ALA A 216 14.69 4.15 -5.47
CA ALA A 216 13.98 4.64 -4.30
C ALA A 216 14.25 3.74 -3.09
N ARG A 217 13.76 4.15 -1.93
CA ARG A 217 13.72 3.31 -0.73
C ARG A 217 12.45 3.59 0.07
N LEU A 218 11.90 2.55 0.64
CA LEU A 218 10.88 2.63 1.67
C LEU A 218 11.60 2.76 3.02
N TYR A 219 11.38 3.85 3.70
CA TYR A 219 11.96 4.14 5.00
C TYR A 219 10.93 3.88 6.09
N TYR A 220 11.33 3.20 7.14
CA TYR A 220 10.49 2.85 8.27
C TYR A 220 11.16 3.23 9.59
N GLU A 221 10.35 3.56 10.61
CA GLU A 221 10.81 3.80 11.97
C GLU A 221 9.83 3.18 12.97
N LEU A 222 10.32 2.32 13.87
CA LEU A 222 9.55 1.85 15.01
C LEU A 222 9.44 2.98 16.03
N GLU A 223 8.32 3.70 16.03
CA GLU A 223 8.11 4.87 16.89
C GLU A 223 7.98 4.48 18.37
N LYS A 224 7.17 3.46 18.62
CA LYS A 224 6.87 2.97 19.97
C LYS A 224 6.19 1.60 19.93
N VAL A 225 6.20 0.93 21.08
CA VAL A 225 5.35 -0.24 21.34
C VAL A 225 4.46 0.06 22.55
N VAL A 226 3.15 -0.13 22.40
CA VAL A 226 2.16 0.08 23.47
C VAL A 226 1.19 -1.09 23.44
N ASP A 227 0.98 -1.75 24.56
CA ASP A 227 0.06 -2.87 24.72
C ASP A 227 0.26 -3.99 23.66
N GLY A 228 1.52 -4.30 23.34
CA GLY A 228 1.87 -5.31 22.35
C GLY A 228 1.66 -4.88 20.88
N GLN A 229 1.25 -3.64 20.63
CA GLN A 229 1.14 -3.05 19.30
C GLN A 229 2.40 -2.23 18.99
N ALA A 230 3.12 -2.58 17.95
CA ALA A 230 4.21 -1.79 17.38
C ALA A 230 3.63 -0.73 16.44
N TYR A 231 3.92 0.53 16.72
CA TYR A 231 3.55 1.68 15.87
C TYR A 231 4.76 2.07 15.03
N ILE A 232 4.60 1.98 13.73
CA ILE A 232 5.67 2.17 12.76
C ILE A 232 5.27 3.28 11.81
N SER A 233 6.08 4.34 11.71
CA SER A 233 5.94 5.33 10.66
C SER A 233 6.69 4.88 9.41
N PHE A 234 6.23 5.34 8.26
CA PHE A 234 6.92 5.07 7.00
C PHE A 234 6.81 6.24 6.03
N ARG A 235 7.78 6.29 5.14
CA ARG A 235 7.77 7.14 3.94
C ARG A 235 8.62 6.51 2.87
N THR A 236 8.44 6.92 1.62
CA THR A 236 9.41 6.59 0.59
C THR A 236 10.28 7.78 0.23
N GLU A 237 11.46 7.50 -0.19
CA GLU A 237 12.43 8.47 -0.65
C GLU A 237 12.93 8.04 -2.04
N VAL A 238 12.80 8.92 -3.04
CA VAL A 238 13.45 8.71 -4.34
C VAL A 238 14.90 9.14 -4.23
N LEU A 239 15.79 8.28 -4.65
CA LEU A 239 17.24 8.48 -4.56
C LEU A 239 17.84 8.97 -5.88
N THR A 240 17.18 8.67 -7.00
CA THR A 240 17.58 9.18 -8.32
C THR A 240 17.10 10.63 -8.45
N PRO A 241 17.99 11.60 -8.73
CA PRO A 241 17.58 12.96 -9.05
C PRO A 241 16.55 12.99 -10.18
N ILE A 242 15.50 13.79 -10.04
CA ILE A 242 14.44 13.96 -11.04
C ILE A 242 14.47 15.41 -11.47
N GLU A 243 14.88 15.63 -12.73
CA GLU A 243 15.00 16.96 -13.33
C GLU A 243 13.72 17.36 -14.06
N SER A 244 13.00 16.41 -14.68
CA SER A 244 11.78 16.66 -15.44
C SER A 244 10.54 16.63 -14.56
N ASP A 245 9.70 17.67 -14.65
CA ASP A 245 8.40 17.74 -13.98
C ASP A 245 7.41 16.72 -14.56
N GLN A 246 7.55 16.33 -15.83
CA GLN A 246 6.79 15.24 -16.42
C GLN A 246 7.11 13.90 -15.72
N VAL A 247 8.37 13.59 -15.48
CA VAL A 247 8.77 12.40 -14.72
C VAL A 247 8.27 12.50 -13.29
N ARG A 248 8.37 13.68 -12.67
CA ARG A 248 7.88 13.90 -11.30
C ARG A 248 6.37 13.68 -11.19
N SER A 249 5.59 14.09 -12.20
CA SER A 249 4.14 13.90 -12.23
C SER A 249 3.72 12.43 -12.22
N GLN A 250 4.50 11.53 -12.82
CA GLN A 250 4.25 10.09 -12.83
C GLN A 250 4.47 9.43 -11.46
N LEU A 251 5.14 10.12 -10.55
CA LEU A 251 5.46 9.61 -9.22
C LEU A 251 4.50 10.08 -8.12
N LEU A 252 3.58 11.00 -8.38
CA LEU A 252 2.74 11.62 -7.35
C LEU A 252 2.02 10.59 -6.46
N GLN A 253 1.50 9.52 -7.07
CA GLN A 253 0.84 8.44 -6.35
C GLN A 253 1.84 7.44 -5.71
N LYS A 254 3.12 7.53 -6.06
CA LYS A 254 4.20 6.73 -5.48
C LYS A 254 4.81 7.39 -4.24
N LEU A 255 4.55 8.69 -4.05
CA LEU A 255 5.11 9.51 -2.98
C LEU A 255 4.13 9.58 -1.83
N ASN A 256 4.38 8.88 -0.76
CA ASN A 256 3.49 8.85 0.38
C ASN A 256 4.22 8.68 1.70
N LYS A 257 3.49 8.90 2.74
CA LYS A 257 3.87 8.69 4.13
C LYS A 257 2.68 8.15 4.90
N GLY A 258 2.96 7.59 6.05
CA GLY A 258 1.87 7.08 6.89
C GLY A 258 2.36 6.38 8.13
N TYR A 259 1.42 5.68 8.74
CA TYR A 259 1.61 4.92 9.96
C TYR A 259 0.94 3.56 9.82
N LEU A 260 1.48 2.59 10.54
CA LEU A 260 0.88 1.29 10.70
C LEU A 260 0.99 0.81 12.13
N ALA A 261 0.04 -0.01 12.54
CA ALA A 261 0.05 -0.72 13.80
C ALA A 261 0.18 -2.23 13.52
N PHE A 262 1.12 -2.86 14.20
CA PHE A 262 1.41 -4.28 14.06
C PHE A 262 1.27 -4.97 15.43
N ASP A 263 0.37 -5.94 15.52
CA ASP A 263 0.20 -6.79 16.71
C ASP A 263 1.34 -7.81 16.75
N ILE A 264 2.26 -7.62 17.69
CA ILE A 264 3.48 -8.44 17.82
C ILE A 264 3.14 -9.88 18.19
N ALA A 265 2.15 -10.09 19.05
CA ALA A 265 1.75 -11.41 19.49
C ALA A 265 1.09 -12.20 18.35
N LYS A 266 0.16 -11.58 17.63
CA LYS A 266 -0.53 -12.18 16.48
C LYS A 266 0.29 -12.13 15.19
N GLY A 267 1.36 -11.35 15.14
CA GLY A 267 2.23 -11.23 13.98
C GLY A 267 1.50 -10.71 12.74
N ARG A 268 0.71 -9.64 12.86
CA ARG A 268 -0.05 -9.09 11.73
C ARG A 268 -0.34 -7.61 11.84
N LEU A 269 -0.52 -6.97 10.70
CA LEU A 269 -1.00 -5.59 10.63
C LEU A 269 -2.45 -5.52 11.11
N THR A 270 -2.71 -4.64 12.08
CA THR A 270 -4.05 -4.34 12.57
C THR A 270 -4.61 -3.08 11.97
N LYS A 271 -3.74 -2.11 11.64
CA LYS A 271 -4.11 -0.85 11.02
C LYS A 271 -2.99 -0.33 10.12
N ARG A 272 -3.37 0.34 9.04
CA ARG A 272 -2.48 1.13 8.19
C ARG A 272 -3.19 2.41 7.77
N GLU A 273 -2.51 3.53 7.85
CA GLU A 273 -2.94 4.82 7.31
C GLU A 273 -1.87 5.34 6.36
N VAL A 274 -2.31 5.80 5.21
CA VAL A 274 -1.43 6.35 4.16
C VAL A 274 -2.00 7.67 3.69
N GLU A 275 -1.12 8.64 3.48
CA GLU A 275 -1.46 9.97 3.01
C GLU A 275 -0.60 10.37 1.82
N TRP A 276 -1.21 11.07 0.89
CA TRP A 276 -0.59 11.72 -0.26
C TRP A 276 -1.00 13.19 -0.27
N ASN A 277 -0.07 14.04 -0.57
CA ASN A 277 -0.34 15.46 -0.84
C ASN A 277 0.83 16.02 -1.65
N GLU A 278 0.81 15.69 -2.94
CA GLU A 278 1.91 15.97 -3.85
C GLU A 278 1.43 16.85 -4.99
N LYS A 279 2.21 17.90 -5.31
CA LYS A 279 1.92 18.85 -6.37
C LYS A 279 3.12 19.03 -7.28
N VAL A 280 2.89 18.96 -8.58
CA VAL A 280 3.88 19.28 -9.62
C VAL A 280 3.35 20.46 -10.43
N GLN A 281 4.19 21.48 -10.60
CA GLN A 281 3.96 22.62 -11.49
C GLN A 281 4.56 22.31 -12.86
N GLU A 282 4.05 22.96 -13.90
CA GLU A 282 4.60 22.93 -15.27
C GLU A 282 4.77 21.53 -15.88
N PHE A 283 4.05 20.51 -15.35
CA PHE A 283 4.16 19.13 -15.82
C PHE A 283 3.74 18.91 -17.28
N SER A 284 2.99 19.86 -17.85
CA SER A 284 2.49 19.86 -19.24
C SER A 284 2.55 21.27 -19.82
N GLY A 285 3.69 21.96 -19.64
CA GLY A 285 3.94 23.32 -20.12
C GLY A 285 3.61 24.41 -19.09
N VAL A 286 3.88 25.66 -19.46
CA VAL A 286 3.70 26.84 -18.62
C VAL A 286 2.25 26.93 -18.10
N ASP A 287 2.09 27.37 -16.85
CA ASP A 287 0.78 27.48 -16.15
C ASP A 287 0.02 26.15 -15.96
N SER A 288 0.65 25.00 -16.18
CA SER A 288 0.06 23.73 -15.82
C SER A 288 0.39 23.30 -14.39
N PHE A 289 -0.51 22.57 -13.74
CA PHE A 289 -0.21 21.87 -12.50
C PHE A 289 -1.04 20.59 -12.37
N LEU A 290 -0.48 19.67 -11.63
CA LEU A 290 -1.12 18.44 -11.19
C LEU A 290 -0.96 18.32 -9.67
N HIS A 291 -2.07 18.25 -8.93
CA HIS A 291 -2.09 18.12 -7.49
C HIS A 291 -2.89 16.88 -7.10
N TYR A 292 -2.23 15.91 -6.52
CA TYR A 292 -2.83 14.69 -6.00
C TYR A 292 -2.92 14.74 -4.48
N ILE A 293 -4.12 14.58 -3.95
CA ILE A 293 -4.41 14.51 -2.51
C ILE A 293 -5.12 13.18 -2.28
N GLY A 294 -4.58 12.34 -1.42
CA GLY A 294 -5.15 11.03 -1.14
C GLY A 294 -5.03 10.63 0.32
N LYS A 295 -5.95 9.79 0.74
CA LYS A 295 -5.90 9.10 2.04
C LYS A 295 -6.38 7.67 1.87
N MET A 296 -5.67 6.72 2.47
CA MET A 296 -6.09 5.34 2.56
C MET A 296 -6.01 4.88 4.01
N THR A 297 -7.01 4.13 4.43
CA THR A 297 -6.99 3.41 5.71
C THR A 297 -7.26 1.94 5.45
N GLU A 298 -6.51 1.10 6.15
CA GLU A 298 -6.68 -0.34 6.14
C GLU A 298 -6.80 -0.81 7.59
N ASN A 299 -7.90 -1.48 7.92
CA ASN A 299 -8.17 -1.95 9.27
C ASN A 299 -8.47 -3.45 9.24
N LEU A 300 -7.84 -4.19 10.15
CA LEU A 300 -8.11 -5.61 10.33
C LEU A 300 -9.57 -5.79 10.74
N ALA A 301 -10.35 -6.46 9.89
CA ALA A 301 -11.78 -6.68 10.08
C ALA A 301 -12.04 -8.04 10.76
N SER A 302 -11.39 -9.11 10.28
CA SER A 302 -11.55 -10.44 10.86
C SER A 302 -10.37 -11.36 10.52
N SER A 303 -10.20 -12.38 11.35
CA SER A 303 -9.28 -13.49 11.11
C SER A 303 -9.96 -14.77 11.58
N LYS A 304 -10.14 -15.73 10.69
CA LYS A 304 -10.81 -17.00 10.96
C LYS A 304 -10.03 -18.14 10.32
N VAL A 305 -9.85 -19.23 11.06
CA VAL A 305 -9.32 -20.48 10.50
C VAL A 305 -10.51 -21.29 9.98
N LYS A 306 -10.53 -21.51 8.65
CA LYS A 306 -11.46 -22.50 8.08
C LYS A 306 -10.77 -23.84 8.06
N SER A 307 -11.40 -24.86 8.63
CA SER A 307 -11.03 -26.27 8.43
C SER A 307 -11.22 -26.59 6.94
N THR A 308 -10.14 -26.66 6.18
CA THR A 308 -10.22 -26.89 4.74
C THR A 308 -9.59 -28.19 4.33
N ASN A 309 -10.43 -29.07 3.81
CA ASN A 309 -10.01 -30.23 3.02
C ASN A 309 -10.17 -29.99 1.50
N ARG A 310 -10.20 -28.77 0.99
CA ARG A 310 -10.32 -28.52 -0.48
C ARG A 310 -9.50 -27.30 -0.89
N VAL A 311 -8.51 -27.56 -1.74
CA VAL A 311 -7.89 -26.55 -2.60
C VAL A 311 -8.97 -26.11 -3.60
N SER A 312 -9.22 -24.81 -3.74
CA SER A 312 -10.25 -24.33 -4.67
C SER A 312 -9.82 -24.57 -6.13
N GLU A 313 -10.78 -24.81 -7.04
CA GLU A 313 -10.51 -24.96 -8.48
C GLU A 313 -9.77 -23.72 -9.06
N ALA A 314 -9.96 -22.56 -8.47
CA ALA A 314 -9.26 -21.33 -8.85
C ALA A 314 -7.75 -21.38 -8.54
N GLU A 315 -7.36 -22.01 -7.42
CA GLU A 315 -5.93 -22.22 -7.08
C GLU A 315 -5.28 -23.23 -8.04
N GLN A 316 -6.05 -24.20 -8.56
CA GLN A 316 -5.56 -25.17 -9.55
C GLN A 316 -5.31 -24.54 -10.91
N LYS A 317 -6.10 -23.53 -11.32
CA LYS A 317 -5.92 -22.82 -12.59
C LYS A 317 -4.69 -21.91 -12.60
N LEU A 318 -4.24 -21.42 -11.44
CA LEU A 318 -3.03 -20.61 -11.31
C LEU A 318 -1.75 -21.45 -11.19
N LYS A 319 -1.88 -22.74 -10.81
CA LYS A 319 -0.79 -23.72 -10.88
C LYS A 319 -0.74 -24.26 -12.29
N GLY A 320 0.31 -23.90 -13.05
CA GLY A 320 0.53 -24.46 -14.40
C GLY A 320 0.70 -25.97 -14.36
N PRO A 321 0.58 -26.66 -15.51
CA PRO A 321 0.65 -28.13 -15.61
C PRO A 321 2.01 -28.75 -15.20
N ASP A 322 3.05 -27.94 -15.00
CA ASP A 322 4.41 -28.39 -14.72
C ASP A 322 4.77 -28.48 -13.22
N ASP A 323 3.87 -28.08 -12.31
CA ASP A 323 4.10 -28.15 -10.86
C ASP A 323 3.81 -29.56 -10.27
N LYS A 324 4.16 -30.64 -10.98
CA LYS A 324 4.12 -32.00 -10.42
C LYS A 324 5.29 -32.23 -9.48
N PRO A 325 5.07 -32.79 -8.28
CA PRO A 325 6.17 -33.12 -7.38
C PRO A 325 7.09 -34.16 -8.04
N ILE A 326 8.36 -33.85 -8.17
CA ILE A 326 9.39 -34.78 -8.62
C ILE A 326 9.54 -35.83 -7.51
N ILE A 327 8.92 -36.98 -7.69
CA ILE A 327 9.18 -38.16 -6.86
C ILE A 327 10.55 -38.72 -7.31
N ARG A 328 11.59 -38.41 -6.57
CA ARG A 328 12.89 -39.10 -6.71
C ARG A 328 12.75 -40.48 -6.08
N LYS A 329 12.92 -41.51 -6.91
CA LYS A 329 13.14 -42.88 -6.48
C LYS A 329 14.53 -43.04 -5.90
#